data_53e7b2f18dce6990d0a6957e7c6b5415
#
_entry.id   53e7b2f18dce6990d0a6957e7c6b5415
#
_cell.length_a   1.000
_cell.length_b   1.000
_cell.length_c   1.000
_cell.angle_alpha   90.00
_cell.angle_beta   90.00
_cell.angle_gamma   90.00
#
_symmetry.space_group_name_H-M   'P 1'
#
loop_
_entity.id
_entity.type
_entity.pdbx_description
1 polymer ?
#
loop_
_entity_poly.entity_id
_entity_poly.type
_entity_poly.pdbx_seq_one_letter_code
_entity_poly.pdbx_strand_id
1 'polypeptide(L)'
;MYIEKAAENLLEQTPADIDVAVPRAKTTFKVMQFNMQFGQGWDDRDPDHAPVNLDLTIAEIRAHNADIVLLQEVEQVRARGGQPWTPPNYTRLRAALSAYHGYFAYRAADARELPFGIGLAILSKTPLRGRMRRGLPSPPIEFEFNGVKTTPTDRLLIGASTLLCGRELRIYNTHLLAFFMLKAQYDEPAGQREIILEELCTTQGATLLGGDFNVSKHLSLVSQFDAAGYQTVQENEVTWRRRPYVLDHIFYNGQLRALRHAVQPTRASDHHILTAEFEFID
;
A
#
# COMPACT_ATOMS: atom_id res chain seq x y z
N MET A 1 55.01 -31.20 50.89
CA MET A 1 54.30 -32.28 50.20
C MET A 1 52.79 -32.15 50.45
N TYR A 2 52.25 -30.93 50.37
CA TYR A 2 50.79 -30.67 50.50
C TYR A 2 50.32 -29.49 49.71
N ILE A 3 51.11 -28.95 48.75
CA ILE A 3 50.76 -27.81 47.95
C ILE A 3 50.69 -28.16 46.39
N GLU A 4 51.13 -29.35 46.00
CA GLU A 4 51.16 -29.76 44.60
C GLU A 4 49.92 -30.52 44.09
N LYS A 5 48.98 -30.86 44.97
CA LYS A 5 47.72 -31.57 44.57
C LYS A 5 46.50 -30.69 44.35
N ALA A 6 46.63 -29.37 44.52
CA ALA A 6 45.50 -28.44 44.29
C ALA A 6 45.50 -27.76 42.96
N ALA A 7 46.50 -27.95 42.10
CA ALA A 7 46.64 -27.27 40.81
C ALA A 7 46.19 -28.10 39.58
N GLU A 8 45.92 -29.40 39.75
CA GLU A 8 45.54 -30.27 38.62
C GLU A 8 44.01 -30.44 38.40
N ASN A 9 43.15 -29.88 39.26
CA ASN A 9 41.71 -29.99 39.14
C ASN A 9 40.99 -28.73 38.61
N LEU A 10 41.71 -27.76 37.96
CA LEU A 10 41.16 -26.51 37.46
C LEU A 10 41.22 -26.37 35.91
N LEU A 11 41.59 -27.46 35.19
CA LEU A 11 41.77 -27.39 33.73
C LEU A 11 40.83 -28.27 32.90
N GLU A 12 39.73 -28.78 33.48
CA GLU A 12 38.69 -29.48 32.70
C GLU A 12 37.27 -28.97 33.01
N GLN A 13 37.04 -27.70 32.93
CA GLN A 13 35.72 -27.18 32.63
C GLN A 13 35.77 -26.58 31.23
N THR A 14 35.48 -27.39 30.24
CA THR A 14 35.02 -26.92 28.92
C THR A 14 33.88 -25.95 29.16
N PRO A 15 33.92 -24.73 28.58
CA PRO A 15 32.76 -23.84 28.61
C PRO A 15 31.59 -24.61 28.01
N ALA A 16 30.51 -24.78 28.78
CA ALA A 16 29.26 -25.26 28.25
C ALA A 16 28.97 -24.43 26.97
N ASP A 17 28.77 -25.10 25.85
CA ASP A 17 28.31 -24.50 24.63
C ASP A 17 27.03 -23.72 24.95
N ILE A 18 27.16 -22.42 25.16
CA ILE A 18 26.01 -21.53 25.18
C ILE A 18 25.55 -21.54 23.75
N ASP A 19 24.56 -22.37 23.48
CA ASP A 19 23.82 -22.38 22.22
C ASP A 19 23.12 -21.00 22.11
N VAL A 20 23.89 -20.02 21.68
CA VAL A 20 23.35 -18.70 21.31
C VAL A 20 22.51 -18.97 20.08
N ALA A 21 21.23 -19.22 20.27
CA ALA A 21 20.27 -19.36 19.20
C ALA A 21 20.41 -18.14 18.29
N VAL A 22 21.13 -18.32 17.18
CA VAL A 22 21.23 -17.30 16.14
C VAL A 22 19.78 -17.01 15.72
N PRO A 23 19.30 -15.77 15.84
CA PRO A 23 17.94 -15.45 15.46
C PRO A 23 17.75 -15.94 14.01
N ARG A 24 16.83 -16.89 13.81
CA ARG A 24 16.49 -17.33 12.46
C ARG A 24 16.15 -16.09 11.64
N ALA A 25 16.85 -15.88 10.54
CA ALA A 25 16.59 -14.78 9.64
C ALA A 25 15.10 -14.76 9.32
N LYS A 26 14.47 -13.57 9.42
CA LYS A 26 13.06 -13.39 9.08
C LYS A 26 12.86 -13.81 7.62
N THR A 27 12.01 -14.80 7.37
CA THR A 27 11.74 -15.35 6.03
C THR A 27 10.45 -14.82 5.43
N THR A 28 9.59 -14.19 6.25
CA THR A 28 8.29 -13.64 5.84
C THR A 28 8.25 -12.14 6.03
N PHE A 29 7.38 -11.48 5.29
CA PHE A 29 7.13 -10.04 5.45
C PHE A 29 5.63 -9.73 5.30
N LYS A 30 5.20 -8.65 5.96
CA LYS A 30 3.81 -8.21 5.98
C LYS A 30 3.63 -6.94 5.15
N VAL A 31 2.59 -6.92 4.33
CA VAL A 31 2.15 -5.76 3.53
C VAL A 31 0.80 -5.28 4.05
N MET A 32 0.61 -3.97 4.08
CA MET A 32 -0.64 -3.29 4.38
C MET A 32 -1.00 -2.40 3.19
N GLN A 33 -2.20 -2.56 2.66
CA GLN A 33 -2.84 -1.71 1.66
C GLN A 33 -3.94 -0.90 2.35
N PHE A 34 -3.95 0.43 2.16
CA PHE A 34 -4.94 1.28 2.81
C PHE A 34 -5.18 2.61 2.06
N ASN A 35 -6.37 2.77 1.49
CA ASN A 35 -6.87 4.08 1.11
C ASN A 35 -7.28 4.82 2.40
N MET A 36 -6.54 5.88 2.76
CA MET A 36 -6.68 6.54 4.06
C MET A 36 -7.60 7.77 4.05
N GLN A 37 -8.23 8.05 2.92
CA GLN A 37 -9.15 9.19 2.77
C GLN A 37 -8.60 10.46 3.45
N PHE A 38 -7.36 10.85 3.16
CA PHE A 38 -6.62 11.98 3.75
C PHE A 38 -6.69 12.09 5.29
N GLY A 39 -6.98 10.99 5.96
CA GLY A 39 -7.18 10.93 7.41
C GLY A 39 -8.58 11.29 7.87
N GLN A 40 -9.57 11.38 6.98
CA GLN A 40 -10.96 11.51 7.37
C GLN A 40 -11.44 10.19 7.99
N GLY A 41 -11.96 10.27 9.21
CA GLY A 41 -12.52 9.12 9.90
C GLY A 41 -13.83 8.64 9.29
N TRP A 42 -14.34 7.53 9.82
CA TRP A 42 -15.66 7.02 9.48
C TRP A 42 -16.63 7.23 10.67
N ASP A 43 -17.74 7.87 10.39
CA ASP A 43 -18.91 7.95 11.28
C ASP A 43 -20.11 7.30 10.61
N ASP A 44 -20.68 6.28 11.23
CA ASP A 44 -21.84 5.56 10.67
C ASP A 44 -23.09 6.45 10.55
N ARG A 45 -23.17 7.57 11.29
CA ARG A 45 -24.31 8.50 11.28
C ARG A 45 -24.16 9.60 10.22
N ASP A 46 -22.92 10.04 10.00
CA ASP A 46 -22.60 11.11 9.06
C ASP A 46 -21.19 10.92 8.47
N PRO A 47 -21.04 9.97 7.53
CA PRO A 47 -19.73 9.64 6.98
C PRO A 47 -19.11 10.77 6.15
N ASP A 48 -19.93 11.67 5.59
CA ASP A 48 -19.43 12.75 4.73
C ASP A 48 -18.83 13.92 5.55
N HIS A 49 -19.23 14.07 6.80
CA HIS A 49 -18.74 15.10 7.70
C HIS A 49 -17.93 14.55 8.89
N ALA A 50 -17.51 13.30 8.82
CA ALA A 50 -16.61 12.74 9.82
C ALA A 50 -15.33 13.60 9.94
N PRO A 51 -14.78 13.81 11.15
CA PRO A 51 -13.62 14.66 11.33
C PRO A 51 -12.36 14.07 10.71
N VAL A 52 -11.51 14.94 10.15
CA VAL A 52 -10.17 14.56 9.72
C VAL A 52 -9.29 14.39 10.97
N ASN A 53 -8.83 13.16 11.20
CA ASN A 53 -7.97 12.81 12.32
C ASN A 53 -6.88 11.82 11.88
N LEU A 54 -5.75 12.35 11.43
CA LEU A 54 -4.63 11.55 10.95
C LEU A 54 -4.02 10.63 12.03
N ASP A 55 -4.28 10.89 13.33
CA ASP A 55 -3.78 10.03 14.40
C ASP A 55 -4.44 8.65 14.38
N LEU A 56 -5.67 8.52 13.87
CA LEU A 56 -6.30 7.22 13.66
C LEU A 56 -5.53 6.40 12.62
N THR A 57 -5.19 7.01 11.48
CA THR A 57 -4.37 6.38 10.44
C THR A 57 -2.99 5.96 10.97
N ILE A 58 -2.34 6.83 11.74
CA ILE A 58 -1.04 6.55 12.37
C ILE A 58 -1.15 5.38 13.35
N ALA A 59 -2.22 5.34 14.15
CA ALA A 59 -2.47 4.25 15.10
C ALA A 59 -2.67 2.92 14.39
N GLU A 60 -3.44 2.88 13.29
CA GLU A 60 -3.63 1.68 12.48
C GLU A 60 -2.32 1.17 11.89
N ILE A 61 -1.50 2.06 11.29
CA ILE A 61 -0.21 1.66 10.72
C ILE A 61 0.71 1.07 11.80
N ARG A 62 0.73 1.67 12.99
CA ARG A 62 1.51 1.15 14.13
C ARG A 62 0.99 -0.20 14.62
N ALA A 63 -0.32 -0.34 14.76
CA ALA A 63 -0.95 -1.58 15.24
C ALA A 63 -0.71 -2.75 14.29
N HIS A 64 -0.84 -2.52 12.98
CA HIS A 64 -0.56 -3.54 11.97
C HIS A 64 0.91 -3.87 11.85
N ASN A 65 1.80 -2.94 12.14
CA ASN A 65 3.26 -3.11 12.13
C ASN A 65 3.80 -3.79 10.86
N ALA A 66 3.19 -3.49 9.71
CA ALA A 66 3.58 -4.07 8.43
C ALA A 66 5.00 -3.65 8.01
N ASP A 67 5.68 -4.48 7.23
CA ASP A 67 7.01 -4.15 6.70
C ASP A 67 6.92 -3.16 5.54
N ILE A 68 5.83 -3.27 4.75
CA ILE A 68 5.47 -2.37 3.65
C ILE A 68 4.07 -1.83 3.90
N VAL A 69 3.86 -0.53 3.70
CA VAL A 69 2.54 0.12 3.74
C VAL A 69 2.32 0.89 2.44
N LEU A 70 1.21 0.62 1.79
CA LEU A 70 0.77 1.26 0.55
C LEU A 70 -0.44 2.13 0.85
N LEU A 71 -0.31 3.44 0.67
CA LEU A 71 -1.34 4.40 0.99
C LEU A 71 -1.85 5.12 -0.26
N GLN A 72 -3.16 5.30 -0.35
CA GLN A 72 -3.83 6.14 -1.33
C GLN A 72 -4.54 7.29 -0.61
N GLU A 73 -4.88 8.31 -1.38
CA GLU A 73 -5.52 9.53 -0.87
C GLU A 73 -4.80 10.14 0.35
N VAL A 74 -3.49 10.26 0.26
CA VAL A 74 -2.67 10.70 1.40
C VAL A 74 -2.96 12.15 1.79
N GLU A 75 -3.22 13.01 0.80
CA GLU A 75 -3.44 14.45 0.99
C GLU A 75 -4.88 14.86 0.63
N GLN A 76 -5.42 15.79 1.37
CA GLN A 76 -6.71 16.40 1.03
C GLN A 76 -6.53 17.39 -0.12
N VAL A 77 -7.39 17.33 -1.13
CA VAL A 77 -7.45 18.34 -2.19
C VAL A 77 -7.95 19.66 -1.60
N ARG A 78 -7.23 20.73 -1.88
CA ARG A 78 -7.64 22.08 -1.49
C ARG A 78 -8.53 22.70 -2.53
N ALA A 79 -9.44 23.57 -2.07
CA ALA A 79 -10.25 24.38 -2.96
C ALA A 79 -9.37 25.08 -4.00
N ARG A 80 -9.75 25.02 -5.29
CA ARG A 80 -9.04 25.57 -6.44
C ARG A 80 -7.75 24.85 -6.84
N GLY A 81 -7.57 23.58 -6.44
CA GLY A 81 -6.47 22.73 -6.89
C GLY A 81 -5.08 23.09 -6.36
N GLY A 82 -4.96 24.09 -5.49
CA GLY A 82 -3.67 24.46 -4.88
C GLY A 82 -3.20 23.43 -3.86
N GLN A 83 -2.02 22.86 -4.06
CA GLN A 83 -1.37 22.00 -3.07
C GLN A 83 -0.12 22.69 -2.50
N PRO A 84 0.17 22.55 -1.19
CA PRO A 84 1.39 23.11 -0.62
C PRO A 84 2.62 22.39 -1.16
N TRP A 85 3.75 23.07 -1.26
CA TRP A 85 5.04 22.49 -1.64
C TRP A 85 5.44 21.32 -0.74
N THR A 86 5.12 21.41 0.55
CA THR A 86 5.35 20.35 1.52
C THR A 86 4.01 19.69 1.83
N PRO A 87 3.79 18.43 1.45
CA PRO A 87 2.54 17.72 1.69
C PRO A 87 2.35 17.51 3.21
N PRO A 88 1.32 18.13 3.84
CA PRO A 88 1.21 18.18 5.30
C PRO A 88 0.95 16.83 5.93
N ASN A 89 0.05 16.01 5.36
CA ASN A 89 -0.27 14.70 5.92
C ASN A 89 0.91 13.75 5.79
N TYR A 90 1.54 13.69 4.60
CA TYR A 90 2.72 12.86 4.41
C TYR A 90 3.86 13.26 5.34
N THR A 91 4.09 14.57 5.53
CA THR A 91 5.11 15.07 6.46
C THR A 91 4.83 14.61 7.89
N ARG A 92 3.57 14.71 8.34
CA ARG A 92 3.15 14.25 9.67
C ARG A 92 3.27 12.73 9.82
N LEU A 93 2.86 11.96 8.80
CA LEU A 93 3.07 10.50 8.77
C LEU A 93 4.56 10.14 8.92
N ARG A 94 5.43 10.81 8.15
CA ARG A 94 6.88 10.56 8.22
C ARG A 94 7.48 10.89 9.59
N ALA A 95 7.04 11.99 10.22
CA ALA A 95 7.48 12.35 11.57
C ALA A 95 7.02 11.33 12.63
N ALA A 96 5.75 10.88 12.55
CA ALA A 96 5.18 9.95 13.50
C ALA A 96 5.65 8.49 13.28
N LEU A 97 6.01 8.11 12.06
CA LEU A 97 6.41 6.76 11.64
C LEU A 97 7.91 6.73 11.26
N SER A 98 8.77 7.21 12.14
CA SER A 98 10.21 7.37 11.90
C SER A 98 10.95 6.06 11.59
N ALA A 99 10.40 4.91 11.98
CA ALA A 99 10.93 3.58 11.64
C ALA A 99 10.75 3.21 10.15
N TYR A 100 9.99 3.99 9.39
CA TYR A 100 9.76 3.73 7.98
C TYR A 100 10.56 4.69 7.09
N HIS A 101 11.12 4.18 6.01
CA HIS A 101 11.51 4.96 4.85
C HIS A 101 10.28 5.25 4.00
N GLY A 102 10.18 6.41 3.38
CA GLY A 102 8.98 6.77 2.64
C GLY A 102 9.28 7.29 1.24
N TYR A 103 8.37 7.01 0.33
CA TYR A 103 8.27 7.60 -0.99
C TYR A 103 6.84 8.10 -1.19
N PHE A 104 6.68 9.37 -1.50
CA PHE A 104 5.41 10.01 -1.80
C PHE A 104 5.46 10.59 -3.20
N ALA A 105 4.40 10.44 -3.96
CA ALA A 105 4.22 11.12 -5.22
C ALA A 105 2.78 11.55 -5.42
N TYR A 106 2.66 12.66 -6.07
CA TYR A 106 1.44 13.29 -6.49
C TYR A 106 1.66 13.83 -7.90
N ARG A 107 0.68 13.77 -8.78
CA ARG A 107 0.88 14.19 -10.16
C ARG A 107 1.21 15.68 -10.22
N ALA A 108 0.33 16.50 -10.50
CA ALA A 108 0.43 17.95 -10.50
C ALA A 108 -0.94 18.50 -10.12
N ALA A 109 -0.99 19.65 -9.46
CA ALA A 109 -2.24 20.31 -9.15
C ALA A 109 -3.01 20.56 -10.46
N ASP A 110 -4.28 20.17 -10.47
CA ASP A 110 -5.20 20.35 -11.59
C ASP A 110 -6.46 21.01 -11.05
N ALA A 111 -6.92 22.08 -11.72
CA ALA A 111 -8.12 22.80 -11.29
C ALA A 111 -9.41 21.96 -11.36
N ARG A 112 -9.36 20.82 -12.06
CA ARG A 112 -10.46 19.85 -12.15
C ARG A 112 -10.51 18.87 -11.00
N GLU A 113 -9.49 18.82 -10.15
CA GLU A 113 -9.47 17.89 -9.02
C GLU A 113 -10.64 18.14 -8.09
N LEU A 114 -11.40 17.08 -7.86
CA LEU A 114 -12.52 17.08 -6.94
C LEU A 114 -12.02 17.09 -5.49
N PRO A 115 -12.86 17.48 -4.50
CA PRO A 115 -12.49 17.56 -3.10
C PRO A 115 -12.35 16.16 -2.45
N PHE A 116 -11.64 15.26 -3.11
CA PHE A 116 -11.27 13.93 -2.61
C PHE A 116 -9.79 13.91 -2.24
N GLY A 117 -9.36 12.81 -1.66
CA GLY A 117 -7.95 12.61 -1.36
C GLY A 117 -7.10 12.35 -2.61
N ILE A 118 -5.87 12.80 -2.56
CA ILE A 118 -4.87 12.65 -3.63
C ILE A 118 -3.54 12.17 -3.08
N GLY A 119 -2.68 11.74 -3.99
CA GLY A 119 -1.33 11.32 -3.66
C GLY A 119 -1.23 9.89 -3.17
N LEU A 120 -0.09 9.28 -3.48
CA LEU A 120 0.25 7.91 -3.16
C LEU A 120 1.52 7.89 -2.29
N ALA A 121 1.56 7.00 -1.31
CA ALA A 121 2.79 6.75 -0.56
C ALA A 121 3.13 5.27 -0.47
N ILE A 122 4.42 4.97 -0.53
CA ILE A 122 5.01 3.69 -0.15
C ILE A 122 5.84 3.95 1.09
N LEU A 123 5.53 3.25 2.20
CA LEU A 123 6.35 3.24 3.40
C LEU A 123 6.97 1.84 3.55
N SER A 124 8.24 1.79 3.92
CA SER A 124 8.97 0.54 4.11
C SER A 124 9.88 0.62 5.33
N LYS A 125 9.97 -0.44 6.12
CA LYS A 125 10.94 -0.55 7.22
C LYS A 125 12.38 -0.65 6.74
N THR A 126 12.58 -0.96 5.46
CA THR A 126 13.90 -1.02 4.81
C THR A 126 14.02 0.07 3.75
N PRO A 127 15.24 0.53 3.40
CA PRO A 127 15.45 1.63 2.47
C PRO A 127 14.82 1.41 1.09
N LEU A 128 14.13 2.42 0.58
CA LEU A 128 13.52 2.42 -0.76
C LEU A 128 14.51 2.96 -1.81
N ARG A 129 14.66 2.22 -2.92
CA ARG A 129 15.55 2.52 -4.05
C ARG A 129 14.77 2.47 -5.36
N GLY A 130 15.36 2.96 -6.44
CA GLY A 130 14.81 2.85 -7.81
C GLY A 130 13.39 3.42 -7.91
N ARG A 131 13.14 4.57 -7.27
CA ARG A 131 11.81 5.22 -7.26
C ARG A 131 11.41 5.59 -8.67
N MET A 132 10.16 5.28 -9.03
CA MET A 132 9.58 5.63 -10.32
C MET A 132 8.16 6.15 -10.16
N ARG A 133 7.71 6.88 -11.17
CA ARG A 133 6.31 7.29 -11.32
C ARG A 133 5.92 7.21 -12.78
N ARG A 134 4.70 6.75 -13.07
CA ARG A 134 4.12 6.68 -14.41
C ARG A 134 2.72 7.26 -14.39
N GLY A 135 2.44 8.19 -15.29
CA GLY A 135 1.09 8.76 -15.45
C GLY A 135 0.13 7.73 -16.02
N LEU A 136 -1.08 7.73 -15.51
CA LEU A 136 -2.20 6.91 -15.99
C LEU A 136 -3.28 7.85 -16.51
N PRO A 137 -3.32 8.13 -17.82
CA PRO A 137 -4.29 9.06 -18.40
C PRO A 137 -5.73 8.63 -18.10
N SER A 138 -6.58 9.59 -17.78
CA SER A 138 -8.00 9.38 -17.67
C SER A 138 -8.69 9.76 -19.00
N PRO A 139 -9.71 9.02 -19.42
CA PRO A 139 -10.45 9.38 -20.62
C PRO A 139 -11.19 10.71 -20.41
N PRO A 140 -11.37 11.52 -21.45
CA PRO A 140 -12.02 12.84 -21.36
C PRO A 140 -13.55 12.72 -21.29
N ILE A 141 -14.04 11.96 -20.31
CA ILE A 141 -15.47 11.76 -20.07
C ILE A 141 -16.00 12.96 -19.30
N GLU A 142 -16.91 13.72 -19.91
CA GLU A 142 -17.60 14.78 -19.20
C GLU A 142 -18.58 14.20 -18.17
N PHE A 143 -18.54 14.73 -16.97
CA PHE A 143 -19.51 14.42 -15.92
C PHE A 143 -19.83 15.69 -15.14
N GLU A 144 -20.92 15.66 -14.39
CA GLU A 144 -21.35 16.77 -13.54
C GLU A 144 -21.10 16.44 -12.07
N PHE A 145 -20.41 17.34 -11.40
CA PHE A 145 -20.19 17.26 -9.96
C PHE A 145 -20.61 18.60 -9.33
N ASN A 146 -21.57 18.55 -8.41
CA ASN A 146 -22.14 19.73 -7.75
C ASN A 146 -22.56 20.84 -8.72
N GLY A 147 -23.18 20.49 -9.84
CA GLY A 147 -23.65 21.43 -10.85
C GLY A 147 -22.57 21.95 -11.80
N VAL A 148 -21.33 21.49 -11.68
CA VAL A 148 -20.20 21.88 -12.54
C VAL A 148 -19.83 20.73 -13.47
N LYS A 149 -19.84 21.00 -14.78
CA LYS A 149 -19.32 20.07 -15.78
C LYS A 149 -17.79 20.05 -15.72
N THR A 150 -17.22 18.87 -15.66
CA THR A 150 -15.78 18.65 -15.58
C THR A 150 -15.38 17.33 -16.26
N THR A 151 -14.08 17.07 -16.36
CA THR A 151 -13.53 15.79 -16.81
C THR A 151 -12.61 15.26 -15.72
N PRO A 152 -12.42 13.92 -15.60
CA PRO A 152 -11.56 13.38 -14.57
C PRO A 152 -10.10 13.79 -14.77
N THR A 153 -9.37 13.91 -13.67
CA THR A 153 -7.91 14.08 -13.69
C THR A 153 -7.23 12.73 -13.90
N ASP A 154 -6.02 12.76 -14.46
CA ASP A 154 -5.24 11.54 -14.64
C ASP A 154 -4.82 10.94 -13.31
N ARG A 155 -4.51 9.67 -13.32
CA ARG A 155 -4.05 8.90 -12.16
C ARG A 155 -2.55 8.64 -12.22
N LEU A 156 -2.04 7.90 -11.25
CA LEU A 156 -0.60 7.69 -11.09
C LEU A 156 -0.32 6.25 -10.64
N LEU A 157 0.71 5.65 -11.22
CA LEU A 157 1.40 4.49 -10.69
C LEU A 157 2.73 4.96 -10.11
N ILE A 158 3.04 4.54 -8.89
CA ILE A 158 4.36 4.72 -8.29
C ILE A 158 5.00 3.38 -8.00
N GLY A 159 6.33 3.33 -8.01
CA GLY A 159 7.08 2.12 -7.69
C GLY A 159 8.40 2.41 -7.02
N ALA A 160 8.89 1.43 -6.27
CA ALA A 160 10.21 1.43 -5.66
C ALA A 160 10.66 -0.01 -5.41
N SER A 161 11.96 -0.23 -5.23
CA SER A 161 12.52 -1.49 -4.76
C SER A 161 13.00 -1.38 -3.32
N THR A 162 12.98 -2.49 -2.61
CA THR A 162 13.58 -2.60 -1.27
C THR A 162 14.17 -4.00 -1.06
N LEU A 163 15.05 -4.14 -0.07
CA LEU A 163 15.63 -5.42 0.31
C LEU A 163 14.92 -5.95 1.56
N LEU A 164 14.20 -7.06 1.44
CA LEU A 164 13.51 -7.75 2.52
C LEU A 164 13.95 -9.21 2.58
N CYS A 165 14.20 -9.71 3.78
CA CYS A 165 14.64 -11.09 3.98
C CYS A 165 15.88 -11.46 3.11
N GLY A 166 16.76 -10.49 2.84
CA GLY A 166 17.94 -10.67 1.98
C GLY A 166 17.66 -10.70 0.47
N ARG A 167 16.41 -10.50 0.04
CA ARG A 167 15.99 -10.55 -1.37
C ARG A 167 15.38 -9.22 -1.81
N GLU A 168 15.57 -8.86 -3.07
CA GLU A 168 14.97 -7.66 -3.63
C GLU A 168 13.48 -7.87 -3.90
N LEU A 169 12.67 -6.89 -3.49
CA LEU A 169 11.25 -6.81 -3.76
C LEU A 169 10.95 -5.53 -4.53
N ARG A 170 10.32 -5.65 -5.70
CA ARG A 170 9.75 -4.53 -6.43
C ARG A 170 8.32 -4.28 -5.94
N ILE A 171 8.01 -3.03 -5.63
CA ILE A 171 6.75 -2.62 -5.04
C ILE A 171 6.13 -1.54 -5.90
N TYR A 172 4.85 -1.71 -6.23
CA TYR A 172 4.04 -0.71 -6.90
C TYR A 172 2.82 -0.33 -6.07
N ASN A 173 2.37 0.91 -6.22
CA ASN A 173 1.16 1.43 -5.61
C ASN A 173 0.41 2.31 -6.61
N THR A 174 -0.92 2.16 -6.67
CA THR A 174 -1.78 2.90 -7.58
C THR A 174 -3.11 3.29 -6.94
N HIS A 175 -3.82 4.23 -7.58
CA HIS A 175 -5.20 4.57 -7.28
C HIS A 175 -5.88 4.92 -8.60
N LEU A 176 -6.75 4.04 -9.09
CA LEU A 176 -7.39 4.19 -10.39
C LEU A 176 -8.62 5.10 -10.32
N LEU A 177 -9.10 5.50 -11.50
CA LEU A 177 -10.31 6.30 -11.62
C LEU A 177 -11.56 5.49 -11.26
N ALA A 178 -12.40 6.06 -10.40
CA ALA A 178 -13.69 5.47 -10.00
C ALA A 178 -14.76 5.73 -11.06
N PHE A 179 -14.79 4.96 -12.14
CA PHE A 179 -15.74 5.12 -13.25
C PHE A 179 -17.19 5.03 -12.81
N PHE A 180 -17.50 4.16 -11.84
CA PHE A 180 -18.86 4.02 -11.31
C PHE A 180 -19.39 5.29 -10.62
N MET A 181 -18.48 6.19 -10.18
CA MET A 181 -18.86 7.49 -9.62
C MET A 181 -19.19 8.53 -10.71
N LEU A 182 -18.69 8.35 -11.93
CA LEU A 182 -18.89 9.28 -13.03
C LEU A 182 -20.23 9.10 -13.73
N LYS A 183 -21.06 8.14 -13.28
CA LYS A 183 -22.31 7.72 -13.98
C LYS A 183 -22.07 7.36 -15.46
N ALA A 184 -20.84 7.04 -15.81
CA ALA A 184 -20.47 6.60 -17.14
C ALA A 184 -20.92 5.13 -17.34
N GLN A 185 -21.30 4.78 -18.58
CA GLN A 185 -21.69 3.40 -18.91
C GLN A 185 -20.51 2.41 -18.89
N TYR A 186 -19.28 2.90 -18.69
CA TYR A 186 -18.05 2.13 -18.78
C TYR A 186 -17.47 1.94 -17.38
N ASP A 187 -17.49 0.71 -16.91
CA ASP A 187 -16.89 0.26 -15.64
C ASP A 187 -15.41 -0.15 -15.81
N GLU A 188 -14.80 0.20 -16.95
CA GLU A 188 -13.48 -0.31 -17.32
C GLU A 188 -12.47 0.83 -17.57
N PRO A 189 -11.55 1.07 -16.62
CA PRO A 189 -10.34 1.85 -16.89
C PRO A 189 -9.33 1.03 -17.69
N ALA A 190 -9.73 0.42 -18.81
CA ALA A 190 -8.90 -0.49 -19.59
C ALA A 190 -7.52 0.12 -19.86
N GLY A 191 -7.45 1.35 -20.36
CA GLY A 191 -6.18 2.00 -20.66
C GLY A 191 -5.27 2.21 -19.45
N GLN A 192 -5.81 2.52 -18.25
CA GLN A 192 -4.98 2.64 -17.04
C GLN A 192 -4.42 1.29 -16.61
N ARG A 193 -5.23 0.24 -16.67
CA ARG A 193 -4.78 -1.13 -16.34
C ARG A 193 -3.76 -1.65 -17.34
N GLU A 194 -3.94 -1.38 -18.62
CA GLU A 194 -2.99 -1.75 -19.67
C GLU A 194 -1.60 -1.13 -19.44
N ILE A 195 -1.54 0.16 -19.11
CA ILE A 195 -0.28 0.84 -18.80
C ILE A 195 0.40 0.22 -17.56
N ILE A 196 -0.37 -0.18 -16.54
CA ILE A 196 0.17 -0.88 -15.38
C ILE A 196 0.73 -2.24 -15.79
N LEU A 197 -0.01 -3.01 -16.59
CA LEU A 197 0.43 -4.32 -17.06
C LEU A 197 1.68 -4.24 -17.93
N GLU A 198 1.80 -3.23 -18.80
CA GLU A 198 3.04 -2.97 -19.54
C GLU A 198 4.25 -2.78 -18.61
N GLU A 199 4.09 -2.01 -17.53
CA GLU A 199 5.14 -1.83 -16.52
C GLU A 199 5.48 -3.15 -15.82
N LEU A 200 4.46 -3.90 -15.40
CA LEU A 200 4.63 -5.19 -14.72
C LEU A 200 5.28 -6.24 -15.60
N CYS A 201 4.93 -6.32 -16.88
CA CYS A 201 5.51 -7.26 -17.86
C CYS A 201 7.01 -7.02 -18.09
N THR A 202 7.50 -5.81 -17.90
CA THR A 202 8.93 -5.48 -18.01
C THR A 202 9.69 -5.65 -16.70
N THR A 203 8.98 -5.81 -15.59
CA THR A 203 9.56 -5.93 -14.25
C THR A 203 10.10 -7.34 -14.02
N GLN A 204 11.33 -7.41 -13.57
CA GLN A 204 11.95 -8.69 -13.19
C GLN A 204 11.98 -8.83 -11.66
N GLY A 205 12.01 -10.08 -11.20
CA GLY A 205 12.11 -10.39 -9.78
C GLY A 205 10.77 -10.41 -9.05
N ALA A 206 10.83 -10.61 -7.74
CA ALA A 206 9.65 -10.64 -6.89
C ALA A 206 8.95 -9.28 -6.89
N THR A 207 7.65 -9.29 -7.17
CA THR A 207 6.90 -8.06 -7.43
C THR A 207 5.56 -8.07 -6.72
N LEU A 208 5.23 -6.92 -6.09
CA LEU A 208 3.94 -6.59 -5.51
C LEU A 208 3.34 -5.35 -6.16
N LEU A 209 2.06 -5.36 -6.38
CA LEU A 209 1.27 -4.18 -6.74
C LEU A 209 0.07 -4.08 -5.79
N GLY A 210 -0.01 -3.02 -4.99
CA GLY A 210 -1.20 -2.73 -4.21
C GLY A 210 -1.89 -1.46 -4.70
N GLY A 211 -3.14 -1.30 -4.30
CA GLY A 211 -3.88 -0.08 -4.62
C GLY A 211 -5.37 -0.19 -4.42
N ASP A 212 -6.02 0.96 -4.51
CA ASP A 212 -7.43 1.10 -4.75
C ASP A 212 -7.64 1.14 -6.27
N PHE A 213 -8.13 0.02 -6.81
CA PHE A 213 -8.32 -0.12 -8.26
C PHE A 213 -9.64 0.45 -8.74
N ASN A 214 -10.55 0.80 -7.84
CA ASN A 214 -11.83 1.41 -8.17
C ASN A 214 -12.63 0.69 -9.27
N VAL A 215 -12.57 -0.64 -9.28
CA VAL A 215 -13.29 -1.49 -10.25
C VAL A 215 -14.44 -2.20 -9.55
N SER A 216 -15.68 -1.75 -9.77
CA SER A 216 -16.85 -2.35 -9.12
C SER A 216 -17.10 -3.81 -9.56
N LYS A 217 -16.70 -4.18 -10.77
CA LYS A 217 -16.68 -5.57 -11.30
C LYS A 217 -15.27 -6.16 -11.17
N HIS A 218 -14.77 -6.26 -9.95
CA HIS A 218 -13.38 -6.62 -9.66
C HIS A 218 -12.91 -7.93 -10.29
N LEU A 219 -13.81 -8.90 -10.57
CA LEU A 219 -13.41 -10.16 -11.21
C LEU A 219 -12.80 -9.94 -12.59
N SER A 220 -13.20 -8.91 -13.34
CA SER A 220 -12.58 -8.56 -14.62
C SER A 220 -11.14 -8.08 -14.44
N LEU A 221 -10.88 -7.33 -13.37
CA LEU A 221 -9.54 -6.90 -12.97
C LEU A 221 -8.69 -8.13 -12.58
N VAL A 222 -9.20 -8.98 -11.70
CA VAL A 222 -8.50 -10.19 -11.24
C VAL A 222 -8.12 -11.07 -12.41
N SER A 223 -9.07 -11.37 -13.31
CA SER A 223 -8.82 -12.19 -14.51
C SER A 223 -7.77 -11.59 -15.43
N GLN A 224 -7.77 -10.27 -15.62
CA GLN A 224 -6.80 -9.57 -16.46
C GLN A 224 -5.38 -9.66 -15.90
N PHE A 225 -5.24 -9.48 -14.57
CA PHE A 225 -3.93 -9.53 -13.90
C PHE A 225 -3.43 -10.97 -13.77
N ASP A 226 -4.32 -11.93 -13.54
CA ASP A 226 -3.97 -13.37 -13.52
C ASP A 226 -3.43 -13.83 -14.87
N ALA A 227 -4.03 -13.40 -15.97
CA ALA A 227 -3.53 -13.69 -17.32
C ALA A 227 -2.12 -13.10 -17.57
N ALA A 228 -1.70 -12.10 -16.82
CA ALA A 228 -0.35 -11.53 -16.83
C ALA A 228 0.58 -12.14 -15.77
N GLY A 229 0.15 -13.18 -15.05
CA GLY A 229 0.94 -13.89 -14.03
C GLY A 229 0.92 -13.24 -12.64
N TYR A 230 -0.08 -12.41 -12.35
CA TYR A 230 -0.25 -11.75 -11.05
C TYR A 230 -1.51 -12.21 -10.35
N GLN A 231 -1.35 -12.91 -9.24
CA GLN A 231 -2.45 -13.36 -8.38
C GLN A 231 -2.82 -12.27 -7.36
N THR A 232 -4.08 -12.24 -6.92
CA THR A 232 -4.51 -11.37 -5.81
C THR A 232 -4.59 -12.15 -4.50
N VAL A 233 -4.36 -11.46 -3.37
CA VAL A 233 -4.44 -12.10 -2.03
C VAL A 233 -5.87 -12.27 -1.56
N GLN A 234 -6.81 -11.49 -2.07
CA GLN A 234 -8.22 -11.54 -1.66
C GLN A 234 -9.14 -11.80 -2.85
N GLU A 235 -10.27 -12.45 -2.60
CA GLU A 235 -11.20 -12.84 -3.65
C GLU A 235 -12.49 -12.02 -3.64
N ASN A 236 -13.16 -11.89 -2.49
CA ASN A 236 -14.52 -11.33 -2.46
C ASN A 236 -14.82 -10.51 -1.19
N GLU A 237 -13.83 -10.12 -0.43
CA GLU A 237 -14.04 -9.36 0.80
C GLU A 237 -14.23 -7.88 0.49
N VAL A 238 -15.38 -7.35 0.89
CA VAL A 238 -15.72 -5.93 0.70
C VAL A 238 -14.68 -5.05 1.38
N THR A 239 -14.15 -4.09 0.64
CA THR A 239 -13.14 -3.14 1.15
C THR A 239 -13.66 -1.72 1.27
N TRP A 240 -14.77 -1.36 0.63
CA TRP A 240 -15.35 -0.02 0.70
C TRP A 240 -16.70 -0.01 1.42
N ARG A 241 -16.83 0.80 2.46
CA ARG A 241 -18.03 0.81 3.33
C ARG A 241 -19.27 1.40 2.69
N ARG A 242 -19.11 2.33 1.75
CA ARG A 242 -20.23 3.04 1.12
C ARG A 242 -21.04 2.14 0.19
N ARG A 243 -20.44 1.08 -0.32
CA ARG A 243 -21.07 0.06 -1.17
C ARG A 243 -20.35 -1.28 -1.00
N PRO A 244 -21.01 -2.40 -1.28
CA PRO A 244 -20.37 -3.72 -1.13
C PRO A 244 -19.41 -4.00 -2.28
N TYR A 245 -18.40 -3.12 -2.47
CA TYR A 245 -17.40 -3.26 -3.52
C TYR A 245 -16.06 -3.74 -2.96
N VAL A 246 -15.39 -4.54 -3.79
CA VAL A 246 -14.03 -5.03 -3.57
C VAL A 246 -13.10 -4.16 -4.42
N LEU A 247 -12.64 -3.05 -3.87
CA LEU A 247 -11.88 -2.04 -4.62
C LEU A 247 -10.38 -2.15 -4.40
N ASP A 248 -9.98 -2.62 -3.21
CA ASP A 248 -8.60 -2.68 -2.77
C ASP A 248 -8.02 -4.08 -2.99
N HIS A 249 -6.87 -4.15 -3.65
CA HIS A 249 -6.18 -5.40 -3.93
C HIS A 249 -4.69 -5.30 -3.62
N ILE A 250 -4.07 -6.46 -3.35
CA ILE A 250 -2.63 -6.68 -3.39
C ILE A 250 -2.38 -7.81 -4.38
N PHE A 251 -1.83 -7.47 -5.55
CA PHE A 251 -1.39 -8.42 -6.55
C PHE A 251 0.09 -8.77 -6.35
N TYR A 252 0.46 -10.01 -6.66
CA TYR A 252 1.83 -10.51 -6.54
C TYR A 252 2.13 -11.53 -7.63
N ASN A 253 3.40 -11.62 -8.04
CA ASN A 253 3.83 -12.57 -9.05
C ASN A 253 4.31 -13.90 -8.44
N GLY A 254 4.55 -14.90 -9.28
CA GLY A 254 4.92 -16.26 -8.91
C GLY A 254 6.27 -16.43 -8.18
N GLN A 255 7.00 -15.33 -7.88
CA GLN A 255 8.19 -15.37 -7.02
C GLN A 255 7.87 -15.11 -5.53
N LEU A 256 6.60 -14.92 -5.25
CA LEU A 256 6.07 -14.76 -3.90
C LEU A 256 4.98 -15.79 -3.64
N ARG A 257 4.82 -16.18 -2.38
CA ARG A 257 3.69 -16.96 -1.88
C ARG A 257 2.97 -16.15 -0.81
N ALA A 258 1.69 -15.93 -0.97
CA ALA A 258 0.84 -15.38 0.08
C ALA A 258 0.55 -16.50 1.09
N LEU A 259 0.79 -16.22 2.36
CA LEU A 259 0.58 -17.15 3.47
C LEU A 259 -0.77 -16.95 4.12
N ARG A 260 -1.17 -15.69 4.28
CA ARG A 260 -2.45 -15.27 4.85
C ARG A 260 -2.75 -13.85 4.46
N HIS A 261 -4.04 -13.50 4.47
CA HIS A 261 -4.51 -12.12 4.33
C HIS A 261 -5.67 -11.86 5.31
N ALA A 262 -6.02 -10.59 5.45
CA ALA A 262 -7.22 -10.17 6.18
C ALA A 262 -7.69 -8.79 5.68
N VAL A 263 -9.00 -8.63 5.56
CA VAL A 263 -9.67 -7.35 5.40
C VAL A 263 -10.23 -6.95 6.76
N GLN A 264 -9.76 -5.83 7.31
CA GLN A 264 -10.08 -5.41 8.68
C GLN A 264 -10.82 -4.08 8.67
N PRO A 265 -12.04 -4.02 9.22
CA PRO A 265 -12.76 -2.78 9.41
C PRO A 265 -11.98 -1.81 10.29
N THR A 266 -11.97 -0.53 9.90
CA THR A 266 -11.36 0.54 10.68
C THR A 266 -12.30 1.75 10.75
N ARG A 267 -12.10 2.64 11.73
CA ARG A 267 -12.73 3.96 11.77
C ARG A 267 -11.84 5.07 11.20
N ALA A 268 -10.68 4.72 10.67
CA ALA A 268 -9.72 5.68 10.12
C ALA A 268 -9.97 6.05 8.66
N SER A 269 -10.95 5.43 7.99
CA SER A 269 -11.32 5.67 6.59
C SER A 269 -12.67 5.06 6.26
N ASP A 270 -13.25 5.39 5.11
CA ASP A 270 -14.36 4.68 4.48
C ASP A 270 -13.89 3.39 3.75
N HIS A 271 -12.58 3.15 3.67
CA HIS A 271 -12.02 1.87 3.24
C HIS A 271 -11.60 1.00 4.41
N HIS A 272 -11.68 -0.31 4.24
CA HIS A 272 -11.12 -1.30 5.14
C HIS A 272 -9.62 -1.49 4.85
N ILE A 273 -8.88 -1.91 5.87
CA ILE A 273 -7.46 -2.20 5.73
C ILE A 273 -7.29 -3.62 5.20
N LEU A 274 -6.60 -3.76 4.07
CA LEU A 274 -6.18 -5.07 3.55
C LEU A 274 -4.73 -5.34 3.97
N THR A 275 -4.51 -6.46 4.65
CA THR A 275 -3.16 -6.92 4.99
C THR A 275 -2.89 -8.29 4.40
N ALA A 276 -1.63 -8.55 4.04
CA ALA A 276 -1.18 -9.87 3.64
C ALA A 276 0.24 -10.16 4.14
N GLU A 277 0.52 -11.42 4.39
CA GLU A 277 1.84 -11.91 4.74
C GLU A 277 2.37 -12.79 3.63
N PHE A 278 3.62 -12.58 3.27
CA PHE A 278 4.28 -13.24 2.14
C PHE A 278 5.60 -13.87 2.55
N GLU A 279 6.00 -14.87 1.77
CA GLU A 279 7.38 -15.34 1.71
C GLU A 279 7.86 -15.36 0.26
N PHE A 280 9.17 -15.29 0.08
CA PHE A 280 9.79 -15.48 -1.23
C PHE A 280 9.83 -16.98 -1.57
N ILE A 281 9.51 -17.31 -2.80
CA ILE A 281 9.70 -18.67 -3.37
C ILE A 281 11.12 -18.74 -3.94
N ASP A 282 11.81 -19.85 -3.68
CA ASP A 282 13.17 -20.14 -4.20
C ASP A 282 13.13 -20.50 -5.68
#